data_fc405c0bc26d264ad1fadc295dc87951
#
_entry.id   fc405c0bc26d264ad1fadc295dc87951
#
_cell.length_a   1.000
_cell.length_b   1.000
_cell.length_c   1.000
_cell.angle_alpha   90.00
_cell.angle_beta   90.00
_cell.angle_gamma   90.00
#
_symmetry.space_group_name_H-M   'P 1'
#
loop_
_entity.id
_entity.type
_entity.pdbx_description
1 polymer ?
#
loop_
_entity_poly.entity_id
_entity_poly.type
_entity_poly.pdbx_seq_one_letter_code
_entity_poly.pdbx_strand_id
1 'polypeptide(L)'
;MGAIMLACGELKDAVVKLISSAAIYLPEDVKQALRDAFNREDNPLARSFLASMLENVRVAEEEKRPICQDTGVITFHVKAGDGFPLLGSLPAILREATVEATMLTPLRPNAVDVITGRNSGDNTGEFIPWIDWEIIPNWDGAEITVMLKGGGSEGPSLAKTLAPEVGVRGALKIAVDSLFEAGPKPCPPVILGVGLGPTADIAMRLARRALLRGVGERHPRAEVAELEE
;
A
#
# COMPACT_ATOMS: atom_id res chain seq x y z
N MET A 1 12.65 -18.62 26.92
CA MET A 1 13.47 -18.18 25.78
C MET A 1 13.15 -18.97 24.50
N GLY A 2 13.14 -20.31 24.51
CA GLY A 2 12.89 -21.12 23.31
C GLY A 2 11.52 -20.90 22.64
N ALA A 3 10.43 -20.81 23.39
CA ALA A 3 9.08 -20.58 22.84
C ALA A 3 8.91 -19.22 22.17
N ILE A 4 9.52 -18.16 22.70
CA ILE A 4 9.50 -16.82 22.10
C ILE A 4 10.33 -16.80 20.80
N MET A 5 11.45 -17.50 20.74
CA MET A 5 12.26 -17.61 19.51
C MET A 5 11.52 -18.37 18.40
N LEU A 6 10.81 -19.47 18.74
CA LEU A 6 9.95 -20.18 17.78
C LEU A 6 8.85 -19.26 17.25
N ALA A 7 8.13 -18.57 18.12
CA ALA A 7 7.08 -17.64 17.73
C ALA A 7 7.59 -16.48 16.86
N CYS A 8 8.81 -15.98 17.10
CA CYS A 8 9.46 -14.98 16.22
C CYS A 8 9.72 -15.55 14.81
N GLY A 9 10.20 -16.78 14.70
CA GLY A 9 10.44 -17.45 13.41
C GLY A 9 9.14 -17.68 12.64
N GLU A 10 8.12 -18.21 13.29
CA GLU A 10 6.80 -18.45 12.68
C GLU A 10 6.15 -17.14 12.20
N LEU A 11 6.23 -16.07 12.98
CA LEU A 11 5.72 -14.77 12.60
C LEU A 11 6.49 -14.18 11.42
N LYS A 12 7.83 -14.29 11.42
CA LYS A 12 8.67 -13.86 10.29
C LYS A 12 8.25 -14.58 9.01
N ASP A 13 8.11 -15.91 9.04
CA ASP A 13 7.71 -16.72 7.89
C ASP A 13 6.30 -16.33 7.39
N ALA A 14 5.38 -16.02 8.29
CA ALA A 14 4.06 -15.52 7.93
C ALA A 14 4.13 -14.16 7.24
N VAL A 15 4.98 -13.24 7.72
CA VAL A 15 5.18 -11.92 7.11
C VAL A 15 5.87 -12.04 5.74
N VAL A 16 6.83 -12.95 5.58
CA VAL A 16 7.45 -13.25 4.27
C VAL A 16 6.39 -13.67 3.26
N LYS A 17 5.49 -14.60 3.66
CA LYS A 17 4.36 -15.02 2.81
C LYS A 17 3.40 -13.88 2.51
N LEU A 18 3.14 -13.00 3.47
CA LEU A 18 2.28 -11.83 3.30
C LEU A 18 2.84 -10.87 2.25
N ILE A 19 4.13 -10.53 2.33
CA ILE A 19 4.82 -9.68 1.35
C ILE A 19 4.78 -10.34 -0.04
N SER A 20 5.12 -11.61 -0.13
CA SER A 20 5.10 -12.38 -1.38
C SER A 20 3.70 -12.41 -2.00
N SER A 21 2.68 -12.65 -1.18
CA SER A 21 1.29 -12.63 -1.63
C SER A 21 0.87 -11.26 -2.16
N ALA A 22 1.22 -10.19 -1.45
CA ALA A 22 0.90 -8.83 -1.87
C ALA A 22 1.60 -8.43 -3.19
N ALA A 23 2.76 -9.00 -3.48
CA ALA A 23 3.49 -8.75 -4.72
C ALA A 23 2.93 -9.52 -5.93
N ILE A 24 2.33 -10.69 -5.69
CA ILE A 24 1.92 -11.63 -6.75
C ILE A 24 0.41 -11.54 -7.03
N TYR A 25 -0.39 -11.38 -5.98
CA TYR A 25 -1.85 -11.48 -6.08
C TYR A 25 -2.51 -10.13 -5.87
N LEU A 26 -3.37 -9.73 -6.79
CA LEU A 26 -4.30 -8.63 -6.53
C LEU A 26 -5.47 -9.11 -5.66
N PRO A 27 -5.98 -8.28 -4.75
CA PRO A 27 -7.25 -8.52 -4.08
C PRO A 27 -8.40 -8.73 -5.08
N GLU A 28 -9.37 -9.56 -4.72
CA GLU A 28 -10.45 -9.93 -5.67
C GLU A 28 -11.34 -8.74 -6.05
N ASP A 29 -11.57 -7.80 -5.13
CA ASP A 29 -12.29 -6.55 -5.39
C ASP A 29 -11.59 -5.68 -6.46
N VAL A 30 -10.25 -5.61 -6.43
CA VAL A 30 -9.45 -4.90 -7.44
C VAL A 30 -9.52 -5.62 -8.79
N LYS A 31 -9.41 -6.96 -8.80
CA LYS A 31 -9.56 -7.75 -10.03
C LYS A 31 -10.93 -7.57 -10.64
N GLN A 32 -11.98 -7.55 -9.81
CA GLN A 32 -13.34 -7.33 -10.29
C GLN A 32 -13.50 -5.92 -10.87
N ALA A 33 -12.96 -4.90 -10.21
CA ALA A 33 -12.99 -3.52 -10.72
C ALA A 33 -12.28 -3.38 -12.08
N LEU A 34 -11.16 -4.08 -12.28
CA LEU A 34 -10.47 -4.13 -13.58
C LEU A 34 -11.30 -4.83 -14.66
N ARG A 35 -11.97 -5.95 -14.33
CA ARG A 35 -12.88 -6.64 -15.26
C ARG A 35 -14.07 -5.76 -15.65
N ASP A 36 -14.64 -5.05 -14.67
CA ASP A 36 -15.76 -4.13 -14.90
C ASP A 36 -15.34 -2.94 -15.76
N ALA A 37 -14.15 -2.39 -15.53
CA ALA A 37 -13.57 -1.34 -16.36
C ALA A 37 -13.38 -1.83 -17.81
N PHE A 38 -12.79 -3.02 -17.99
CA PHE A 38 -12.62 -3.63 -19.32
C PHE A 38 -13.96 -3.82 -20.06
N ASN A 39 -14.99 -4.26 -19.35
CA ASN A 39 -16.32 -4.51 -19.95
C ASN A 39 -17.05 -3.23 -20.33
N ARG A 40 -16.78 -2.11 -19.66
CA ARG A 40 -17.41 -0.80 -19.89
C ARG A 40 -16.63 0.10 -20.85
N GLU A 41 -15.36 -0.25 -21.13
CA GLU A 41 -14.50 0.59 -21.97
C GLU A 41 -14.83 0.46 -23.44
N ASP A 42 -15.16 1.59 -24.07
CA ASP A 42 -15.53 1.68 -25.50
C ASP A 42 -14.36 2.06 -26.39
N ASN A 43 -13.31 2.73 -25.83
CA ASN A 43 -12.14 3.09 -26.60
C ASN A 43 -11.26 1.84 -26.86
N PRO A 44 -11.02 1.44 -28.13
CA PRO A 44 -10.29 0.20 -28.42
C PRO A 44 -8.86 0.16 -27.86
N LEU A 45 -8.18 1.32 -27.81
CA LEU A 45 -6.83 1.40 -27.27
C LEU A 45 -6.82 1.23 -25.75
N ALA A 46 -7.68 1.94 -25.02
CA ALA A 46 -7.81 1.80 -23.58
C ALA A 46 -8.23 0.37 -23.20
N ARG A 47 -9.17 -0.21 -23.95
CA ARG A 47 -9.60 -1.61 -23.75
C ARG A 47 -8.45 -2.60 -23.96
N SER A 48 -7.55 -2.37 -24.92
CA SER A 48 -6.38 -3.23 -25.12
C SER A 48 -5.38 -3.17 -23.95
N PHE A 49 -5.21 -2.00 -23.34
CA PHE A 49 -4.40 -1.86 -22.13
C PHE A 49 -5.01 -2.61 -20.94
N LEU A 50 -6.33 -2.47 -20.71
CA LEU A 50 -7.02 -3.21 -19.65
C LEU A 50 -6.94 -4.72 -19.87
N ALA A 51 -7.06 -5.20 -21.11
CA ALA A 51 -6.85 -6.61 -21.43
C ALA A 51 -5.44 -7.09 -21.07
N SER A 52 -4.42 -6.27 -21.40
CA SER A 52 -3.02 -6.58 -21.06
C SER A 52 -2.78 -6.61 -19.55
N MET A 53 -3.45 -5.72 -18.78
CA MET A 53 -3.37 -5.73 -17.32
C MET A 53 -3.99 -6.99 -16.73
N LEU A 54 -5.17 -7.40 -17.20
CA LEU A 54 -5.82 -8.63 -16.75
C LEU A 54 -4.98 -9.87 -17.10
N GLU A 55 -4.38 -9.91 -18.27
CA GLU A 55 -3.47 -10.99 -18.65
C GLU A 55 -2.20 -11.00 -17.80
N ASN A 56 -1.62 -9.82 -17.48
CA ASN A 56 -0.49 -9.73 -16.57
C ASN A 56 -0.82 -10.28 -15.17
N VAL A 57 -2.00 -9.98 -14.64
CA VAL A 57 -2.47 -10.53 -13.36
C VAL A 57 -2.52 -12.06 -13.42
N ARG A 58 -3.10 -12.61 -14.48
CA ARG A 58 -3.19 -14.08 -14.68
C ARG A 58 -1.79 -14.73 -14.72
N VAL A 59 -0.88 -14.18 -15.52
CA VAL A 59 0.50 -14.69 -15.65
C VAL A 59 1.26 -14.59 -14.34
N ALA A 60 1.15 -13.48 -13.61
CA ALA A 60 1.79 -13.30 -12.31
C ALA A 60 1.34 -14.37 -11.31
N GLU A 61 0.03 -14.66 -11.25
CA GLU A 61 -0.54 -15.68 -10.38
C GLU A 61 -0.10 -17.10 -10.76
N GLU A 62 -0.05 -17.43 -12.05
CA GLU A 62 0.35 -18.75 -12.54
C GLU A 62 1.84 -19.01 -12.35
N GLU A 63 2.68 -18.03 -12.70
CA GLU A 63 4.13 -18.16 -12.62
C GLU A 63 4.72 -17.82 -11.23
N LYS A 64 3.88 -17.36 -10.29
CA LYS A 64 4.30 -16.92 -8.95
C LYS A 64 5.35 -15.82 -9.00
N ARG A 65 5.15 -14.84 -9.86
CA ARG A 65 6.03 -13.69 -10.06
C ARG A 65 5.36 -12.38 -9.68
N PRO A 66 6.13 -11.36 -9.25
CA PRO A 66 5.58 -10.04 -8.98
C PRO A 66 4.80 -9.47 -10.17
N ILE A 67 3.63 -8.89 -9.90
CA ILE A 67 2.78 -8.25 -10.92
C ILE A 67 3.49 -7.09 -11.61
N CYS A 68 4.36 -6.39 -10.88
CA CYS A 68 5.06 -5.20 -11.36
C CYS A 68 6.55 -5.26 -11.04
N GLN A 69 7.38 -4.73 -11.96
CA GLN A 69 8.81 -4.56 -11.73
C GLN A 69 9.13 -3.46 -10.71
N ASP A 70 8.17 -2.59 -10.37
CA ASP A 70 8.31 -1.58 -9.34
C ASP A 70 7.74 -2.09 -8.02
N THR A 71 8.60 -2.64 -7.17
CA THR A 71 8.24 -3.08 -5.82
C THR A 71 7.79 -1.90 -4.97
N GLY A 72 8.33 -0.71 -5.24
CA GLY A 72 8.09 0.49 -4.46
C GLY A 72 8.70 0.42 -3.06
N VAL A 73 8.17 1.23 -2.16
CA VAL A 73 8.54 1.23 -0.74
C VAL A 73 7.57 0.33 0.03
N ILE A 74 8.13 -0.66 0.71
CA ILE A 74 7.36 -1.57 1.56
C ILE A 74 6.93 -0.83 2.83
N THR A 75 5.63 -0.79 3.07
CA THR A 75 5.04 -0.17 4.26
C THR A 75 4.17 -1.18 4.98
N PHE A 76 4.32 -1.27 6.30
CA PHE A 76 3.44 -2.04 7.16
C PHE A 76 2.50 -1.14 7.93
N HIS A 77 1.22 -1.50 7.97
CA HIS A 77 0.25 -0.93 8.88
C HIS A 77 -0.01 -1.97 9.97
N VAL A 78 0.37 -1.63 11.18
CA VAL A 78 0.35 -2.57 12.31
C VAL A 78 -0.59 -2.05 13.39
N LYS A 79 -1.68 -2.79 13.63
CA LYS A 79 -2.45 -2.67 14.86
C LYS A 79 -1.95 -3.73 15.82
N ALA A 80 -1.44 -3.33 16.97
CA ALA A 80 -0.91 -4.27 17.95
C ALA A 80 -1.40 -3.90 19.35
N GLY A 81 -1.74 -4.92 20.12
CA GLY A 81 -2.09 -4.75 21.51
C GLY A 81 -0.89 -4.41 22.37
N ASP A 82 -1.10 -3.66 23.44
CA ASP A 82 -0.08 -3.38 24.43
C ASP A 82 0.39 -4.63 25.19
N GLY A 83 -0.43 -5.69 25.20
CA GLY A 83 -0.08 -7.04 25.71
C GLY A 83 0.50 -7.99 24.68
N PHE A 84 0.72 -7.59 23.42
CA PHE A 84 1.24 -8.49 22.40
C PHE A 84 2.67 -8.96 22.71
N PRO A 85 2.92 -10.28 22.86
CA PRO A 85 4.20 -10.78 23.39
C PRO A 85 5.42 -10.44 22.54
N LEU A 86 5.23 -10.23 21.24
CA LEU A 86 6.30 -9.91 20.28
C LEU A 86 6.39 -8.44 19.90
N LEU A 87 5.64 -7.54 20.55
CA LEU A 87 5.57 -6.12 20.20
C LEU A 87 6.96 -5.50 20.08
N GLY A 88 7.83 -5.72 21.06
CA GLY A 88 9.19 -5.17 21.05
C GLY A 88 10.13 -5.77 19.99
N SER A 89 9.84 -6.98 19.50
CA SER A 89 10.62 -7.65 18.46
C SER A 89 10.09 -7.41 17.06
N LEU A 90 8.86 -6.90 16.95
CA LEU A 90 8.14 -6.78 15.67
C LEU A 90 8.89 -5.95 14.63
N PRO A 91 9.52 -4.79 14.95
CA PRO A 91 10.27 -4.03 13.95
C PRO A 91 11.42 -4.83 13.32
N ALA A 92 12.14 -5.61 14.10
CA ALA A 92 13.22 -6.48 13.61
C ALA A 92 12.66 -7.60 12.72
N ILE A 93 11.58 -8.26 13.16
CA ILE A 93 10.90 -9.33 12.42
C ILE A 93 10.42 -8.81 11.06
N LEU A 94 9.77 -7.65 11.00
CA LEU A 94 9.28 -7.06 9.75
C LEU A 94 10.43 -6.70 8.79
N ARG A 95 11.54 -6.19 9.34
CA ARG A 95 12.73 -5.89 8.54
C ARG A 95 13.39 -7.16 7.98
N GLU A 96 13.60 -8.18 8.79
CA GLU A 96 14.17 -9.46 8.37
C GLU A 96 13.27 -10.15 7.32
N ALA A 97 11.96 -10.15 7.54
CA ALA A 97 10.99 -10.66 6.57
C ALA A 97 11.03 -9.91 5.22
N THR A 98 11.28 -8.60 5.25
CA THR A 98 11.45 -7.80 4.02
C THR A 98 12.68 -8.25 3.22
N VAL A 99 13.81 -8.45 3.88
CA VAL A 99 15.04 -8.98 3.26
C VAL A 99 14.77 -10.34 2.62
N GLU A 100 14.19 -11.26 3.39
CA GLU A 100 13.95 -12.63 2.93
C GLU A 100 12.93 -12.68 1.78
N ALA A 101 11.81 -11.94 1.88
CA ALA A 101 10.82 -11.86 0.82
C ALA A 101 11.38 -11.27 -0.47
N THR A 102 12.29 -10.30 -0.37
CA THR A 102 12.97 -9.70 -1.53
C THR A 102 13.74 -10.74 -2.33
N MET A 103 14.37 -11.68 -1.66
CA MET A 103 15.15 -12.75 -2.31
C MET A 103 14.26 -13.89 -2.83
N LEU A 104 13.28 -14.34 -2.02
CA LEU A 104 12.44 -15.49 -2.36
C LEU A 104 11.43 -15.20 -3.46
N THR A 105 10.89 -13.98 -3.51
CA THR A 105 9.84 -13.58 -4.48
C THR A 105 10.41 -12.79 -5.65
N PRO A 106 11.68 -12.81 -5.93
CA PRO A 106 12.56 -11.93 -6.70
C PRO A 106 11.99 -10.50 -6.87
N LEU A 107 11.73 -9.83 -5.76
CA LEU A 107 11.32 -8.43 -5.78
C LEU A 107 12.49 -7.56 -6.25
N ARG A 108 12.20 -6.59 -7.11
CA ARG A 108 13.22 -5.61 -7.48
C ARG A 108 13.60 -4.78 -6.24
N PRO A 109 14.90 -4.71 -5.86
CA PRO A 109 15.33 -3.86 -4.75
C PRO A 109 15.28 -2.39 -5.17
N ASN A 110 14.22 -1.69 -4.77
CA ASN A 110 13.99 -0.29 -5.12
C ASN A 110 14.45 0.70 -4.03
N ALA A 111 14.74 0.20 -2.81
CA ALA A 111 15.14 1.05 -1.70
C ALA A 111 16.51 1.67 -1.92
N VAL A 112 16.56 2.99 -1.91
CA VAL A 112 17.76 3.80 -2.14
C VAL A 112 17.90 4.81 -1.00
N ASP A 113 19.10 4.92 -0.44
CA ASP A 113 19.43 5.98 0.50
C ASP A 113 19.31 7.34 -0.19
N VAL A 114 18.49 8.22 0.36
CA VAL A 114 18.12 9.48 -0.31
C VAL A 114 19.28 10.50 -0.39
N ILE A 115 20.30 10.36 0.44
CA ILE A 115 21.45 11.27 0.48
C ILE A 115 22.58 10.75 -0.42
N THR A 116 22.90 9.46 -0.30
CA THR A 116 24.06 8.87 -0.99
C THR A 116 23.71 8.21 -2.32
N GLY A 117 22.43 7.98 -2.59
CA GLY A 117 21.95 7.22 -3.75
C GLY A 117 22.30 5.71 -3.70
N ARG A 118 22.81 5.22 -2.56
CA ARG A 118 23.20 3.81 -2.43
C ARG A 118 21.98 2.92 -2.28
N ASN A 119 21.90 1.87 -3.09
CA ASN A 119 20.88 0.83 -2.97
C ASN A 119 21.35 -0.27 -2.01
N SER A 120 20.48 -0.68 -1.09
CA SER A 120 20.78 -1.77 -0.13
C SER A 120 20.82 -3.15 -0.81
N GLY A 121 20.07 -3.33 -1.89
CA GLY A 121 19.91 -4.61 -2.59
C GLY A 121 18.86 -5.54 -1.99
N ASP A 122 18.20 -5.16 -0.90
CA ASP A 122 17.30 -6.01 -0.12
C ASP A 122 15.96 -5.34 0.29
N ASN A 123 15.64 -4.19 -0.29
CA ASN A 123 14.47 -3.37 0.03
C ASN A 123 14.42 -2.88 1.49
N THR A 124 15.57 -2.77 2.15
CA THR A 124 15.68 -2.13 3.47
C THR A 124 16.56 -0.88 3.39
N GLY A 125 16.39 0.02 4.35
CA GLY A 125 17.15 1.27 4.42
C GLY A 125 16.82 2.03 5.68
N GLU A 126 17.23 3.29 5.74
CA GLU A 126 16.76 4.21 6.75
C GLU A 126 15.25 4.47 6.52
N PHE A 127 14.44 4.27 7.55
CA PHE A 127 12.96 4.32 7.48
C PHE A 127 12.30 3.30 6.52
N ILE A 128 13.02 2.30 6.03
CA ILE A 128 12.45 1.25 5.15
C ILE A 128 12.74 -0.14 5.73
N PRO A 129 11.72 -1.01 5.89
CA PRO A 129 10.30 -0.74 5.68
C PRO A 129 9.75 0.30 6.68
N TRP A 130 8.79 1.12 6.25
CA TRP A 130 8.08 2.01 7.17
C TRP A 130 6.99 1.24 7.91
N ILE A 131 6.84 1.49 9.22
CA ILE A 131 5.82 0.87 10.06
C ILE A 131 4.90 1.96 10.61
N ASP A 132 3.65 1.94 10.18
CA ASP A 132 2.58 2.79 10.71
C ASP A 132 1.88 2.06 11.86
N TRP A 133 2.04 2.56 13.08
CA TRP A 133 1.56 1.92 14.30
C TRP A 133 0.21 2.44 14.75
N GLU A 134 -0.61 1.49 15.24
CA GLU A 134 -1.79 1.73 16.03
C GLU A 134 -1.78 0.80 17.24
N ILE A 135 -1.59 1.37 18.43
CA ILE A 135 -1.56 0.59 19.68
C ILE A 135 -2.97 0.49 20.25
N ILE A 136 -3.41 -0.74 20.48
CA ILE A 136 -4.74 -1.06 21.00
C ILE A 136 -4.62 -1.45 22.47
N PRO A 137 -5.21 -0.69 23.40
CA PRO A 137 -5.16 -1.02 24.83
C PRO A 137 -5.89 -2.34 25.15
N ASN A 138 -5.33 -3.10 26.10
CA ASN A 138 -5.91 -4.34 26.62
C ASN A 138 -6.14 -5.43 25.57
N TRP A 139 -5.28 -5.50 24.59
CA TRP A 139 -5.28 -6.55 23.59
C TRP A 139 -3.92 -7.25 23.54
N ASP A 140 -3.88 -8.56 23.26
CA ASP A 140 -2.68 -9.39 23.20
C ASP A 140 -2.36 -9.88 21.76
N GLY A 141 -3.10 -9.41 20.78
CA GLY A 141 -2.96 -9.75 19.36
C GLY A 141 -2.24 -8.67 18.54
N ALA A 142 -2.01 -9.02 17.26
CA ALA A 142 -1.58 -8.05 16.26
C ALA A 142 -2.25 -8.34 14.90
N GLU A 143 -2.57 -7.26 14.18
CA GLU A 143 -3.03 -7.27 12.80
C GLU A 143 -1.96 -6.55 11.96
N ILE A 144 -1.42 -7.23 10.97
CA ILE A 144 -0.35 -6.69 10.12
C ILE A 144 -0.85 -6.64 8.68
N THR A 145 -0.90 -5.45 8.12
CA THR A 145 -1.20 -5.23 6.70
C THR A 145 0.07 -4.71 6.00
N VAL A 146 0.40 -5.26 4.84
CA VAL A 146 1.50 -4.78 4.01
C VAL A 146 0.97 -4.05 2.79
N MET A 147 1.61 -2.94 2.44
CA MET A 147 1.37 -2.21 1.22
C MET A 147 2.68 -2.09 0.42
N LEU A 148 2.63 -2.52 -0.85
CA LEU A 148 3.67 -2.32 -1.85
C LEU A 148 3.19 -1.21 -2.80
N LYS A 149 3.74 0.01 -2.65
CA LYS A 149 3.32 1.17 -3.44
C LYS A 149 4.48 1.67 -4.28
N GLY A 150 4.38 1.45 -5.60
CA GLY A 150 5.41 1.79 -6.57
C GLY A 150 5.69 3.29 -6.67
N GLY A 151 6.89 3.65 -7.10
CA GLY A 151 7.34 5.03 -7.24
C GLY A 151 6.49 5.86 -8.20
N GLY A 152 5.95 5.25 -9.26
CA GLY A 152 5.06 5.91 -10.21
C GLY A 152 3.76 6.41 -9.57
N SER A 153 3.21 5.64 -8.63
CA SER A 153 2.01 6.02 -7.88
C SER A 153 2.32 6.85 -6.61
N GLU A 154 3.55 6.76 -6.08
CA GLU A 154 3.98 7.57 -4.95
C GLU A 154 4.34 9.01 -5.36
N GLY A 155 5.00 9.18 -6.51
CA GLY A 155 5.49 10.47 -6.98
C GLY A 155 4.42 11.57 -7.12
N PRO A 156 3.17 11.28 -7.57
CA PRO A 156 2.10 12.25 -7.61
C PRO A 156 1.43 12.55 -6.26
N SER A 157 1.80 11.85 -5.19
CA SER A 157 1.21 12.08 -3.86
C SER A 157 1.45 13.52 -3.40
N LEU A 158 0.41 14.17 -2.90
CA LEU A 158 0.42 15.58 -2.52
C LEU A 158 -0.13 15.77 -1.11
N ALA A 159 0.56 16.60 -0.31
CA ALA A 159 0.02 17.15 0.92
C ALA A 159 -0.05 18.67 0.80
N LYS A 160 -1.19 19.26 1.18
CA LYS A 160 -1.40 20.71 1.07
C LYS A 160 -2.18 21.23 2.28
N THR A 161 -1.67 22.28 2.88
CA THR A 161 -2.40 23.04 3.89
C THR A 161 -3.32 24.03 3.18
N LEU A 162 -4.59 24.04 3.56
CA LEU A 162 -5.62 24.89 2.96
C LEU A 162 -6.16 25.86 3.99
N ALA A 163 -6.53 27.07 3.55
CA ALA A 163 -7.27 28.00 4.38
C ALA A 163 -8.70 27.47 4.63
N PRO A 164 -9.27 27.71 5.83
CA PRO A 164 -10.58 27.15 6.22
C PRO A 164 -11.72 27.47 5.25
N GLU A 165 -11.69 28.63 4.61
CA GLU A 165 -12.71 29.07 3.63
C GLU A 165 -12.74 28.23 2.35
N VAL A 166 -11.69 27.46 2.04
CA VAL A 166 -11.66 26.55 0.90
C VAL A 166 -12.67 25.41 1.09
N GLY A 167 -12.88 25.01 2.35
CA GLY A 167 -13.81 23.96 2.72
C GLY A 167 -13.49 22.59 2.13
N VAL A 168 -14.30 21.60 2.48
CA VAL A 168 -14.10 20.20 2.06
C VAL A 168 -14.22 20.04 0.55
N ARG A 169 -15.19 20.71 -0.09
CA ARG A 169 -15.37 20.62 -1.56
C ARG A 169 -14.18 21.16 -2.32
N GLY A 170 -13.56 22.24 -1.84
CA GLY A 170 -12.36 22.78 -2.45
C GLY A 170 -11.16 21.84 -2.26
N ALA A 171 -11.05 21.17 -1.11
CA ALA A 171 -10.02 20.16 -0.88
C ALA A 171 -10.18 18.96 -1.83
N LEU A 172 -11.41 18.46 -2.03
CA LEU A 172 -11.68 17.38 -2.99
C LEU A 172 -11.38 17.80 -4.43
N LYS A 173 -11.74 19.03 -4.80
CA LYS A 173 -11.36 19.55 -6.13
C LYS A 173 -9.86 19.53 -6.35
N ILE A 174 -9.07 19.96 -5.36
CA ILE A 174 -7.61 19.92 -5.44
C ILE A 174 -7.10 18.47 -5.58
N ALA A 175 -7.70 17.52 -4.87
CA ALA A 175 -7.33 16.11 -4.96
C ALA A 175 -7.60 15.56 -6.39
N VAL A 176 -8.75 15.88 -6.97
CA VAL A 176 -9.10 15.48 -8.34
C VAL A 176 -8.21 16.19 -9.37
N ASP A 177 -7.99 17.49 -9.23
CA ASP A 177 -7.10 18.25 -10.14
C ASP A 177 -5.68 17.66 -10.12
N SER A 178 -5.15 17.29 -8.94
CA SER A 178 -3.83 16.67 -8.83
C SER A 178 -3.72 15.32 -9.54
N LEU A 179 -4.81 14.56 -9.60
CA LEU A 179 -4.88 13.31 -10.34
C LEU A 179 -4.80 13.56 -11.86
N PHE A 180 -5.52 14.56 -12.37
CA PHE A 180 -5.43 14.95 -13.78
C PHE A 180 -4.04 15.45 -14.15
N GLU A 181 -3.40 16.23 -13.28
CA GLU A 181 -2.02 16.71 -13.48
C GLU A 181 -1.00 15.55 -13.46
N ALA A 182 -1.24 14.51 -12.68
CA ALA A 182 -0.41 13.33 -12.64
C ALA A 182 -0.42 12.56 -13.98
N GLY A 183 -1.54 12.57 -14.68
CA GLY A 183 -1.72 11.90 -15.97
C GLY A 183 -1.41 10.39 -15.90
N PRO A 184 -0.55 9.85 -16.77
CA PRO A 184 -0.28 8.41 -16.82
C PRO A 184 0.69 7.91 -15.74
N LYS A 185 1.32 8.79 -14.96
CA LYS A 185 2.37 8.41 -13.99
C LYS A 185 1.93 7.34 -12.99
N PRO A 186 0.71 7.41 -12.39
CA PRO A 186 0.26 6.41 -11.43
C PRO A 186 -0.26 5.11 -12.05
N CYS A 187 -0.06 4.88 -13.34
CA CYS A 187 -0.53 3.69 -14.06
C CYS A 187 -2.06 3.50 -13.97
N PRO A 188 -2.87 4.32 -14.67
CA PRO A 188 -4.33 4.18 -14.66
C PRO A 188 -4.82 2.78 -15.09
N PRO A 189 -5.97 2.32 -14.56
CA PRO A 189 -6.90 3.02 -13.68
C PRO A 189 -6.36 3.15 -12.26
N VAL A 190 -6.70 4.25 -11.56
CA VAL A 190 -6.14 4.58 -10.26
C VAL A 190 -7.18 4.51 -9.15
N ILE A 191 -6.72 4.23 -7.93
CA ILE A 191 -7.47 4.38 -6.69
C ILE A 191 -6.89 5.58 -5.96
N LEU A 192 -7.72 6.61 -5.73
CA LEU A 192 -7.32 7.84 -5.06
C LEU A 192 -7.62 7.77 -3.57
N GLY A 193 -6.58 7.74 -2.74
CA GLY A 193 -6.72 7.91 -1.29
C GLY A 193 -6.71 9.38 -0.90
N VAL A 194 -7.76 9.84 -0.24
CA VAL A 194 -7.87 11.22 0.27
C VAL A 194 -7.89 11.22 1.79
N GLY A 195 -7.06 12.05 2.40
CA GLY A 195 -7.01 12.26 3.84
C GLY A 195 -7.23 13.72 4.18
N LEU A 196 -8.17 14.00 5.06
CA LEU A 196 -8.41 15.32 5.64
C LEU A 196 -8.01 15.28 7.12
N GLY A 197 -7.05 16.06 7.51
CA GLY A 197 -6.49 16.04 8.86
C GLY A 197 -6.02 17.41 9.32
N PRO A 198 -5.70 17.57 10.62
CA PRO A 198 -5.28 18.84 11.20
C PRO A 198 -3.88 19.29 10.75
N THR A 199 -3.04 18.35 10.28
CA THR A 199 -1.68 18.60 9.79
C THR A 199 -1.40 17.78 8.52
N ALA A 200 -0.40 18.19 7.75
CA ALA A 200 -0.07 17.55 6.47
C ALA A 200 0.35 16.07 6.63
N ASP A 201 1.13 15.76 7.66
CA ASP A 201 1.56 14.39 7.96
C ASP A 201 0.39 13.48 8.35
N ILE A 202 -0.54 13.96 9.18
CA ILE A 202 -1.75 13.22 9.54
C ILE A 202 -2.64 13.02 8.31
N ALA A 203 -2.82 14.05 7.47
CA ALA A 203 -3.60 13.94 6.25
C ALA A 203 -3.01 12.88 5.29
N MET A 204 -1.67 12.87 5.10
CA MET A 204 -1.01 11.85 4.28
C MET A 204 -1.15 10.44 4.86
N ARG A 205 -1.05 10.30 6.17
CA ARG A 205 -1.28 9.01 6.85
C ARG A 205 -2.71 8.51 6.65
N LEU A 206 -3.71 9.40 6.78
CA LEU A 206 -5.12 9.07 6.53
C LEU A 206 -5.37 8.70 5.06
N ALA A 207 -4.77 9.42 4.11
CA ALA A 207 -4.84 9.10 2.69
C ALA A 207 -4.30 7.69 2.38
N ARG A 208 -3.16 7.31 2.95
CA ARG A 208 -2.61 5.95 2.81
C ARG A 208 -3.53 4.89 3.42
N ARG A 209 -4.08 5.14 4.61
CA ARG A 209 -5.04 4.22 5.26
C ARG A 209 -6.32 4.06 4.44
N ALA A 210 -6.78 5.11 3.76
CA ALA A 210 -7.95 5.02 2.88
C ALA A 210 -7.74 4.01 1.73
N LEU A 211 -6.51 3.84 1.24
CA LEU A 211 -6.17 2.87 0.19
C LEU A 211 -6.21 1.40 0.68
N LEU A 212 -6.32 1.15 1.98
CA LEU A 212 -6.42 -0.21 2.54
C LEU A 212 -7.87 -0.73 2.58
N ARG A 213 -8.85 0.11 2.31
CA ARG A 213 -10.25 -0.31 2.21
C ARG A 213 -10.50 -1.03 0.89
N GLY A 214 -11.43 -1.98 0.90
CA GLY A 214 -11.86 -2.66 -0.32
C GLY A 214 -12.44 -1.69 -1.35
N VAL A 215 -12.23 -1.96 -2.61
CA VAL A 215 -12.81 -1.17 -3.72
C VAL A 215 -14.33 -1.22 -3.65
N GLY A 216 -14.96 -0.04 -3.60
CA GLY A 216 -16.42 0.08 -3.42
C GLY A 216 -16.89 0.09 -1.96
N GLU A 217 -16.01 -0.17 -1.00
CA GLU A 217 -16.31 0.00 0.42
C GLU A 217 -16.33 1.48 0.78
N ARG A 218 -17.47 1.95 1.30
CA ARG A 218 -17.65 3.34 1.71
C ARG A 218 -17.14 3.59 3.13
N HIS A 219 -16.78 4.84 3.40
CA HIS A 219 -16.36 5.24 4.73
C HIS A 219 -17.49 5.04 5.75
N PRO A 220 -17.20 4.55 6.99
CA PRO A 220 -18.24 4.28 7.99
C PRO A 220 -19.00 5.51 8.49
N ARG A 221 -18.43 6.71 8.37
CA ARG A 221 -19.14 7.97 8.64
C ARG A 221 -19.90 8.39 7.37
N ALA A 222 -21.23 8.56 7.49
CA ALA A 222 -22.10 8.89 6.37
C ALA A 222 -21.68 10.17 5.63
N GLU A 223 -21.28 11.21 6.38
CA GLU A 223 -20.87 12.48 5.80
C GLU A 223 -19.59 12.37 4.96
N VAL A 224 -18.72 11.39 5.26
CA VAL A 224 -17.52 11.12 4.47
C VAL A 224 -17.87 10.23 3.27
N ALA A 225 -18.75 9.25 3.45
CA ALA A 225 -19.22 8.38 2.37
C ALA A 225 -19.92 9.18 1.24
N GLU A 226 -20.66 10.23 1.59
CA GLU A 226 -21.28 11.16 0.61
C GLU A 226 -20.24 11.94 -0.21
N LEU A 227 -19.03 12.13 0.32
CA LEU A 227 -17.94 12.82 -0.40
C LEU A 227 -17.20 11.90 -1.37
N GLU A 228 -17.40 10.59 -1.24
CA GLU A 228 -16.78 9.56 -2.10
C GLU A 228 -17.60 9.31 -3.38
N GLU A 229 -18.80 9.91 -3.50
CA GLU A 229 -19.68 9.89 -4.68
C GLU A 229 -19.36 11.02 -5.67
#